data_b4df77de4757c790067f667c381c88dd
#
_entry.id   b4df77de4757c790067f667c381c88dd
#
_cell.length_a   1.000
_cell.length_b   1.000
_cell.length_c   1.000
_cell.angle_alpha   90.00
_cell.angle_beta   90.00
_cell.angle_gamma   90.00
#
_symmetry.space_group_name_H-M   'P 1'
#
loop_
_entity.id
_entity.type
_entity.pdbx_description
1 polymer ?
#
loop_
_entity_poly.entity_id
_entity_poly.type
_entity_poly.pdbx_seq_one_letter_code
_entity_poly.pdbx_strand_id
1 'polypeptide(L)'
;DGSSVDEYSATVPASFSGQTMLAAEALVEEYPGPACSIRFGGIYGRGKSRLVSRLEAGEICPHEPAVISNRIHSVDCCRIFMHLLRRYQAGQSLDSIYLAVDSQPTPLYEVMQWLANKNRIPLASLKQGAASARGGNKRCLNQRLLSSGFSLQYPSFKEGFSDR
;
A
#
# COMPACT_ATOMS: atom_id res chain seq x y z
N ASP A 1 1.78 -10.61 12.44
CA ASP A 1 2.94 -11.50 12.50
C ASP A 1 4.08 -11.11 11.54
N GLY A 2 3.84 -10.20 10.59
CA GLY A 2 4.84 -9.74 9.62
C GLY A 2 5.14 -10.72 8.47
N SER A 3 4.33 -11.77 8.30
CA SER A 3 4.49 -12.74 7.20
C SER A 3 4.29 -12.09 5.82
N SER A 4 4.89 -12.69 4.79
CA SER A 4 4.67 -12.28 3.40
C SER A 4 3.36 -12.85 2.88
N VAL A 5 2.60 -12.04 2.15
CA VAL A 5 1.35 -12.40 1.51
C VAL A 5 1.33 -11.91 0.06
N ASP A 6 0.65 -12.66 -0.78
CA ASP A 6 0.44 -12.39 -2.19
C ASP A 6 -1.05 -12.56 -2.57
N GLU A 7 -1.38 -12.55 -3.84
CA GLU A 7 -2.75 -12.70 -4.33
C GLU A 7 -3.33 -14.11 -4.13
N TYR A 8 -2.49 -15.12 -3.86
CA TYR A 8 -2.91 -16.50 -3.56
C TYR A 8 -3.15 -16.74 -2.07
N SER A 9 -2.71 -15.81 -1.23
CA SER A 9 -2.82 -15.92 0.22
C SER A 9 -4.28 -15.83 0.66
N ALA A 10 -4.68 -16.69 1.61
CA ALA A 10 -6.03 -16.70 2.14
C ALA A 10 -6.43 -15.34 2.74
N THR A 11 -7.63 -14.88 2.41
CA THR A 11 -8.20 -13.63 2.93
C THR A 11 -9.13 -13.93 4.11
N VAL A 12 -8.74 -13.46 5.31
CA VAL A 12 -9.53 -13.64 6.55
C VAL A 12 -9.81 -12.26 7.13
N PRO A 13 -10.87 -11.56 6.67
CA PRO A 13 -11.18 -10.22 7.15
C PRO A 13 -11.73 -10.24 8.56
N ALA A 14 -11.07 -9.53 9.49
CA ALA A 14 -11.53 -9.37 10.87
C ALA A 14 -12.47 -8.17 11.06
N SER A 15 -12.61 -7.29 10.05
CA SER A 15 -13.44 -6.08 10.15
C SER A 15 -14.59 -6.11 9.16
N PHE A 16 -15.67 -5.40 9.50
CA PHE A 16 -16.82 -5.21 8.61
C PHE A 16 -16.40 -4.66 7.24
N SER A 17 -15.53 -3.64 7.20
CA SER A 17 -15.05 -3.07 5.93
C SER A 17 -14.27 -4.09 5.10
N GLY A 18 -13.47 -4.96 5.72
CA GLY A 18 -12.77 -6.03 5.03
C GLY A 18 -13.72 -7.06 4.43
N GLN A 19 -14.77 -7.44 5.16
CA GLN A 19 -15.83 -8.34 4.68
C GLN A 19 -16.58 -7.74 3.49
N THR A 20 -16.94 -6.44 3.57
CA THR A 20 -17.59 -5.72 2.47
C THR A 20 -16.72 -5.66 1.23
N MET A 21 -15.41 -5.43 1.40
CA MET A 21 -14.47 -5.42 0.26
C MET A 21 -14.37 -6.78 -0.42
N LEU A 22 -14.31 -7.88 0.35
CA LEU A 22 -14.32 -9.23 -0.24
C LEU A 22 -15.63 -9.55 -0.95
N ALA A 23 -16.78 -9.14 -0.38
CA ALA A 23 -18.07 -9.31 -1.06
C ALA A 23 -18.12 -8.53 -2.39
N ALA A 24 -17.55 -7.33 -2.43
CA ALA A 24 -17.44 -6.55 -3.68
C ALA A 24 -16.49 -7.22 -4.70
N GLU A 25 -15.38 -7.79 -4.26
CA GLU A 25 -14.47 -8.55 -5.14
C GLU A 25 -15.15 -9.79 -5.72
N ALA A 26 -15.96 -10.51 -4.94
CA ALA A 26 -16.72 -11.66 -5.42
C ALA A 26 -17.71 -11.27 -6.54
N LEU A 27 -18.40 -10.14 -6.41
CA LEU A 27 -19.27 -9.61 -7.47
C LEU A 27 -18.50 -9.26 -8.75
N VAL A 28 -17.26 -8.77 -8.61
CA VAL A 28 -16.39 -8.51 -9.78
C VAL A 28 -15.96 -9.82 -10.44
N GLU A 29 -15.69 -10.87 -9.65
CA GLU A 29 -15.29 -12.19 -10.16
C GLU A 29 -16.45 -12.89 -10.88
N GLU A 30 -17.69 -12.70 -10.43
CA GLU A 30 -18.91 -13.23 -11.08
C GLU A 30 -19.27 -12.49 -12.37
N TYR A 31 -18.67 -11.35 -12.66
CA TYR A 31 -18.96 -10.59 -13.86
C TYR A 31 -18.52 -11.36 -15.13
N PRO A 32 -19.41 -11.59 -16.11
CA PRO A 32 -19.12 -12.44 -17.27
C PRO A 32 -18.16 -11.84 -18.30
N GLY A 33 -17.82 -10.57 -18.14
CA GLY A 33 -16.86 -9.86 -18.99
C GLY A 33 -15.46 -9.79 -18.36
N PRO A 34 -14.50 -9.16 -19.06
CA PRO A 34 -13.18 -8.96 -18.53
C PRO A 34 -13.21 -7.99 -17.34
N ALA A 35 -12.74 -8.46 -16.20
CA ALA A 35 -12.68 -7.69 -14.96
C ALA A 35 -11.45 -8.08 -14.14
N CYS A 36 -10.97 -7.16 -13.31
CA CYS A 36 -9.94 -7.44 -12.31
C CYS A 36 -10.10 -6.52 -11.10
N SER A 37 -9.71 -7.01 -9.94
CA SER A 37 -9.66 -6.25 -8.70
C SER A 37 -8.24 -5.77 -8.42
N ILE A 38 -8.07 -4.51 -8.02
CA ILE A 38 -6.78 -3.95 -7.63
C ILE A 38 -6.83 -3.63 -6.14
N ARG A 39 -6.05 -4.35 -5.33
CA ARG A 39 -5.92 -4.13 -3.89
C ARG A 39 -4.77 -3.16 -3.63
N PHE A 40 -5.10 -1.89 -3.44
CA PHE A 40 -4.10 -0.87 -3.12
C PHE A 40 -3.65 -0.94 -1.67
N GLY A 41 -2.34 -0.79 -1.44
CA GLY A 41 -1.77 -0.46 -0.14
C GLY A 41 -2.15 0.94 0.33
N GLY A 42 -1.52 1.40 1.40
CA GLY A 42 -1.73 2.76 1.90
C GLY A 42 -1.31 3.82 0.88
N ILE A 43 -2.27 4.45 0.22
CA ILE A 43 -2.00 5.45 -0.83
C ILE A 43 -1.43 6.70 -0.19
N TYR A 44 -0.29 7.17 -0.71
CA TYR A 44 0.35 8.43 -0.33
C TYR A 44 0.76 9.23 -1.57
N GLY A 45 1.20 10.47 -1.38
CA GLY A 45 1.62 11.36 -2.47
C GLY A 45 1.21 12.80 -2.20
N ARG A 46 1.24 13.64 -3.23
CA ARG A 46 0.93 15.08 -3.13
C ARG A 46 -0.45 15.30 -2.51
N GLY A 47 -0.54 16.12 -1.46
CA GLY A 47 -1.79 16.38 -0.75
C GLY A 47 -2.29 15.24 0.16
N LYS A 48 -1.57 14.11 0.23
CA LYS A 48 -1.91 12.94 1.07
C LYS A 48 -0.75 12.58 1.99
N SER A 49 -0.51 13.40 2.99
CA SER A 49 0.63 13.28 3.90
C SER A 49 0.24 13.03 5.36
N ARG A 50 -0.76 12.16 5.60
CA ARG A 50 -1.25 11.85 6.96
C ARG A 50 -0.12 11.53 7.97
N LEU A 51 0.95 10.88 7.54
CA LEU A 51 2.08 10.59 8.43
C LEU A 51 2.85 11.85 8.79
N VAL A 52 3.02 12.77 7.85
CA VAL A 52 3.67 14.07 8.12
C VAL A 52 2.82 14.88 9.09
N SER A 53 1.50 14.96 8.86
CA SER A 53 0.59 15.66 9.78
C SER A 53 0.61 15.08 11.20
N ARG A 54 0.77 13.74 11.34
CA ARG A 54 0.95 13.12 12.66
C ARG A 54 2.26 13.54 13.32
N LEU A 55 3.36 13.57 12.56
CA LEU A 55 4.65 14.03 13.08
C LEU A 55 4.62 15.52 13.48
N GLU A 56 3.96 16.37 12.68
CA GLU A 56 3.73 17.78 12.99
C GLU A 56 2.87 17.97 14.25
N ALA A 57 1.92 17.06 14.48
CA ALA A 57 1.13 17.00 15.72
C ALA A 57 1.90 16.41 16.91
N GLY A 58 3.18 16.10 16.75
CA GLY A 58 4.04 15.56 17.82
C GLY A 58 3.88 14.06 18.09
N GLU A 59 3.36 13.29 17.11
CA GLU A 59 3.13 11.86 17.27
C GLU A 59 4.01 11.00 16.36
N ILE A 60 4.55 9.91 16.92
CA ILE A 60 5.19 8.81 16.17
C ILE A 60 4.58 7.48 16.62
N CYS A 61 4.51 6.49 15.73
CA CYS A 61 4.07 5.14 16.16
C CYS A 61 5.15 4.48 17.03
N PRO A 62 4.80 3.52 17.92
CA PRO A 62 5.78 2.78 18.70
C PRO A 62 6.69 1.95 17.79
N HIS A 63 7.93 1.74 18.23
CA HIS A 63 8.88 0.88 17.55
C HIS A 63 8.48 -0.60 17.66
N GLU A 64 8.02 -1.00 18.84
CA GLU A 64 7.58 -2.35 19.15
C GLU A 64 6.13 -2.37 19.70
N PRO A 65 5.31 -3.35 19.33
CA PRO A 65 5.57 -4.35 18.29
C PRO A 65 5.63 -3.71 16.90
N ALA A 66 6.55 -4.19 16.06
CA ALA A 66 6.73 -3.65 14.71
C ALA A 66 5.50 -3.87 13.84
N VAL A 67 5.00 -2.81 13.24
CA VAL A 67 3.86 -2.82 12.31
C VAL A 67 4.36 -2.52 10.90
N ILE A 68 4.19 -3.48 10.00
CA ILE A 68 4.58 -3.32 8.60
C ILE A 68 3.60 -2.40 7.87
N SER A 69 4.15 -1.50 7.10
CA SER A 69 3.40 -0.60 6.25
C SER A 69 3.62 -0.94 4.78
N ASN A 70 2.54 -1.30 4.10
CA ASN A 70 2.48 -1.49 2.66
C ASN A 70 1.91 -0.24 2.03
N ARG A 71 2.61 0.35 1.06
CA ARG A 71 2.28 1.66 0.49
C ARG A 71 2.28 1.62 -1.02
N ILE A 72 1.66 2.62 -1.62
CA ILE A 72 1.73 2.90 -3.04
C ILE A 72 1.63 4.41 -3.28
N HIS A 73 2.44 4.95 -4.16
CA HIS A 73 2.34 6.36 -4.52
C HIS A 73 1.12 6.62 -5.43
N SER A 74 0.42 7.74 -5.23
CA SER A 74 -0.81 8.07 -5.98
C SER A 74 -0.60 8.13 -7.50
N VAL A 75 0.58 8.54 -7.96
CA VAL A 75 0.94 8.51 -9.39
C VAL A 75 0.99 7.08 -9.89
N ASP A 76 1.61 6.15 -9.14
CA ASP A 76 1.66 4.75 -9.53
C ASP A 76 0.27 4.10 -9.52
N CYS A 77 -0.66 4.53 -8.64
CA CYS A 77 -2.06 4.08 -8.74
C CYS A 77 -2.66 4.39 -10.12
N CYS A 78 -2.52 5.62 -10.60
CA CYS A 78 -3.00 6.01 -11.93
C CYS A 78 -2.29 5.23 -13.05
N ARG A 79 -0.97 5.06 -12.94
CA ARG A 79 -0.16 4.32 -13.93
C ARG A 79 -0.55 2.84 -14.00
N ILE A 80 -0.90 2.22 -12.85
CA ILE A 80 -1.39 0.84 -12.80
C ILE A 80 -2.71 0.71 -13.57
N PHE A 81 -3.69 1.59 -13.33
CA PHE A 81 -4.94 1.60 -14.10
C PHE A 81 -4.68 1.71 -15.61
N MET A 82 -3.84 2.65 -16.02
CA MET A 82 -3.50 2.84 -17.44
C MET A 82 -2.75 1.64 -18.02
N HIS A 83 -1.89 0.99 -17.25
CA HIS A 83 -1.17 -0.20 -17.67
C HIS A 83 -2.13 -1.37 -17.92
N LEU A 84 -2.99 -1.68 -16.98
CA LEU A 84 -3.96 -2.77 -17.10
C LEU A 84 -4.97 -2.52 -18.20
N LEU A 85 -5.44 -1.27 -18.37
CA LEU A 85 -6.33 -0.90 -19.47
C LEU A 85 -5.66 -1.11 -20.84
N ARG A 86 -4.39 -0.70 -20.98
CA ARG A 86 -3.64 -0.92 -22.25
C ARG A 86 -3.41 -2.40 -22.54
N ARG A 87 -3.12 -3.20 -21.52
CA ARG A 87 -3.02 -4.67 -21.68
C ARG A 87 -4.33 -5.26 -22.19
N TYR A 88 -5.44 -4.87 -21.58
CA TYR A 88 -6.77 -5.29 -22.03
C TYR A 88 -7.05 -4.88 -23.49
N GLN A 89 -6.80 -3.62 -23.85
CA GLN A 89 -6.99 -3.11 -25.22
C GLN A 89 -6.09 -3.82 -26.23
N ALA A 90 -4.92 -4.31 -25.81
CA ALA A 90 -4.00 -5.11 -26.64
C ALA A 90 -4.40 -6.61 -26.71
N GLY A 91 -5.55 -7.01 -26.16
CA GLY A 91 -5.99 -8.40 -26.12
C GLY A 91 -5.20 -9.31 -25.20
N GLN A 92 -4.41 -8.74 -24.27
CA GLN A 92 -3.66 -9.51 -23.30
C GLN A 92 -4.55 -9.89 -22.11
N SER A 93 -4.35 -11.09 -21.58
CA SER A 93 -5.07 -11.54 -20.38
C SER A 93 -4.71 -10.70 -19.16
N LEU A 94 -5.71 -10.47 -18.31
CA LEU A 94 -5.54 -9.91 -16.99
C LEU A 94 -5.74 -11.01 -15.94
N ASP A 95 -4.97 -10.95 -14.86
CA ASP A 95 -5.29 -11.73 -13.67
C ASP A 95 -6.50 -11.13 -12.94
N SER A 96 -7.23 -11.94 -12.19
CA SER A 96 -8.42 -11.50 -11.45
C SER A 96 -8.13 -10.49 -10.34
N ILE A 97 -6.93 -10.57 -9.73
CA ILE A 97 -6.52 -9.73 -8.59
C ILE A 97 -5.07 -9.29 -8.76
N TYR A 98 -4.77 -8.03 -8.42
CA TYR A 98 -3.42 -7.47 -8.31
C TYR A 98 -3.21 -6.78 -6.97
N LEU A 99 -2.12 -7.12 -6.26
CA LEU A 99 -1.65 -6.34 -5.10
C LEU A 99 -0.82 -5.14 -5.59
N ALA A 100 -1.37 -3.95 -5.40
CA ALA A 100 -0.75 -2.69 -5.81
C ALA A 100 -0.08 -2.02 -4.61
N VAL A 101 1.16 -2.41 -4.38
CA VAL A 101 2.05 -1.87 -3.34
C VAL A 101 3.41 -1.54 -3.94
N ASP A 102 4.19 -0.68 -3.25
CA ASP A 102 5.60 -0.49 -3.60
C ASP A 102 6.43 -1.75 -3.30
N SER A 103 7.68 -1.77 -3.73
CA SER A 103 8.55 -2.94 -3.60
C SER A 103 9.26 -3.04 -2.25
N GLN A 104 8.94 -2.14 -1.29
CA GLN A 104 9.64 -2.09 -0.01
C GLN A 104 8.67 -2.03 1.19
N PRO A 105 8.01 -3.15 1.55
CA PRO A 105 7.25 -3.23 2.81
C PRO A 105 8.16 -2.89 3.99
N THR A 106 7.89 -1.78 4.67
CA THR A 106 8.80 -1.22 5.69
C THR A 106 8.06 -1.06 7.01
N PRO A 107 8.69 -1.32 8.18
CA PRO A 107 8.12 -0.98 9.48
C PRO A 107 7.66 0.48 9.52
N LEU A 108 6.45 0.71 10.01
CA LEU A 108 5.85 2.06 10.05
C LEU A 108 6.70 3.05 10.84
N TYR A 109 7.33 2.57 11.93
CA TYR A 109 8.24 3.39 12.73
C TYR A 109 9.41 3.92 11.89
N GLU A 110 10.06 3.07 11.10
CA GLU A 110 11.18 3.47 10.24
C GLU A 110 10.75 4.50 9.19
N VAL A 111 9.56 4.34 8.61
CA VAL A 111 9.00 5.33 7.68
C VAL A 111 8.78 6.67 8.37
N MET A 112 8.19 6.67 9.57
CA MET A 112 7.94 7.90 10.32
C MET A 112 9.24 8.55 10.81
N GLN A 113 10.22 7.75 11.28
CA GLN A 113 11.54 8.23 11.67
C GLN A 113 12.25 8.91 10.47
N TRP A 114 12.24 8.28 9.31
CA TRP A 114 12.82 8.88 8.11
C TRP A 114 12.12 10.19 7.72
N LEU A 115 10.79 10.24 7.80
CA LEU A 115 10.00 11.45 7.54
C LEU A 115 10.29 12.55 8.57
N ALA A 116 10.43 12.21 9.86
CA ALA A 116 10.79 13.16 10.90
C ALA A 116 12.16 13.80 10.60
N ASN A 117 13.16 12.99 10.29
CA ASN A 117 14.50 13.46 9.94
C ASN A 117 14.46 14.36 8.70
N LYS A 118 13.74 13.94 7.65
CA LYS A 118 13.59 14.74 6.41
C LYS A 118 12.92 16.09 6.66
N ASN A 119 11.92 16.15 7.54
CA ASN A 119 11.20 17.39 7.88
C ASN A 119 11.85 18.14 9.06
N ARG A 120 13.03 17.71 9.53
CA ARG A 120 13.77 18.33 10.65
C ARG A 120 12.97 18.38 11.96
N ILE A 121 12.13 17.35 12.19
CA ILE A 121 11.37 17.19 13.44
C ILE A 121 12.22 16.34 14.39
N PRO A 122 12.61 16.87 15.58
CA PRO A 122 13.41 16.11 16.52
C PRO A 122 12.65 14.90 17.08
N LEU A 123 13.21 13.70 16.97
CA LEU A 123 12.56 12.48 17.48
C LEU A 123 12.26 12.55 18.98
N ALA A 124 13.11 13.20 19.74
CA ALA A 124 12.94 13.39 21.19
C ALA A 124 11.70 14.22 21.56
N SER A 125 11.16 15.02 20.64
CA SER A 125 9.93 15.80 20.84
C SER A 125 8.65 15.03 20.56
N LEU A 126 8.75 13.82 19.97
CA LEU A 126 7.60 13.02 19.55
C LEU A 126 7.13 12.08 20.68
N LYS A 127 5.82 12.05 20.89
CA LYS A 127 5.17 11.11 21.81
C LYS A 127 4.71 9.87 21.05
N GLN A 128 4.80 8.71 21.71
CA GLN A 128 4.27 7.49 21.11
C GLN A 128 2.74 7.53 21.02
N GLY A 129 2.24 7.50 19.80
CA GLY A 129 0.82 7.37 19.49
C GLY A 129 0.46 5.93 19.11
N ALA A 130 -0.80 5.68 18.78
CA ALA A 130 -1.24 4.36 18.38
C ALA A 130 -0.59 3.90 17.06
N ALA A 131 -0.10 2.66 17.05
CA ALA A 131 0.18 1.93 15.81
C ALA A 131 -1.12 1.28 15.33
N SER A 132 -1.51 1.50 14.08
CA SER A 132 -2.67 0.87 13.49
C SER A 132 -2.27 0.12 12.23
N ALA A 133 -2.28 -1.20 12.30
CA ALA A 133 -2.20 -2.08 11.14
C ALA A 133 -3.62 -2.33 10.62
N ARG A 134 -4.17 -1.40 9.84
CA ARG A 134 -5.42 -1.66 9.13
C ARG A 134 -5.21 -2.83 8.18
N GLY A 135 -5.96 -3.90 8.34
CA GLY A 135 -5.82 -5.12 7.52
C GLY A 135 -4.75 -6.10 8.00
N GLY A 136 -4.26 -5.99 9.24
CA GLY A 136 -3.29 -6.90 9.84
C GLY A 136 -1.82 -6.50 9.60
N ASN A 137 -0.91 -7.18 10.30
CA ASN A 137 0.53 -6.96 10.19
C ASN A 137 1.15 -7.97 9.22
N LYS A 138 1.37 -7.56 7.97
CA LYS A 138 1.85 -8.42 6.87
C LYS A 138 2.68 -7.64 5.86
N ARG A 139 3.51 -8.35 5.09
CA ARG A 139 4.28 -7.83 3.96
C ARG A 139 3.58 -8.22 2.67
N CYS A 140 2.95 -7.27 1.99
CA CYS A 140 2.33 -7.52 0.69
C CYS A 140 3.40 -7.55 -0.40
N LEU A 141 3.34 -8.57 -1.25
CA LEU A 141 4.22 -8.76 -2.40
C LEU A 141 3.52 -8.27 -3.67
N ASN A 142 4.21 -7.53 -4.50
CA ASN A 142 3.69 -6.98 -5.76
C ASN A 142 4.19 -7.75 -7.00
N GLN A 143 4.65 -8.98 -6.81
CA GLN A 143 5.32 -9.74 -7.87
C GLN A 143 4.42 -9.96 -9.09
N ARG A 144 3.13 -10.24 -8.92
CA ARG A 144 2.17 -10.41 -10.02
C ARG A 144 2.07 -9.12 -10.86
N LEU A 145 1.96 -7.97 -10.21
CA LEU A 145 1.90 -6.68 -10.88
C LEU A 145 3.18 -6.43 -11.69
N LEU A 146 4.35 -6.66 -11.11
CA LEU A 146 5.64 -6.49 -11.82
C LEU A 146 5.79 -7.48 -12.97
N SER A 147 5.38 -8.74 -12.79
CA SER A 147 5.41 -9.78 -13.83
C SER A 147 4.46 -9.47 -15.00
N SER A 148 3.47 -8.61 -14.81
CA SER A 148 2.62 -8.11 -15.91
C SER A 148 3.34 -7.12 -16.85
N GLY A 149 4.61 -6.79 -16.57
CA GLY A 149 5.39 -5.79 -17.30
C GLY A 149 5.26 -4.35 -16.75
N PHE A 150 4.62 -4.18 -15.58
CA PHE A 150 4.55 -2.87 -14.92
C PHE A 150 5.85 -2.55 -14.21
N SER A 151 6.27 -1.28 -14.26
CA SER A 151 7.38 -0.75 -13.48
C SER A 151 6.92 0.43 -12.63
N LEU A 152 7.23 0.38 -11.33
CA LEU A 152 6.95 1.46 -10.39
C LEU A 152 7.81 2.68 -10.71
N GLN A 153 7.22 3.86 -10.69
CA GLN A 153 7.95 5.13 -10.69
C GLN A 153 8.54 5.42 -9.31
N TYR A 154 7.83 4.99 -8.26
CA TYR A 154 8.24 5.15 -6.87
C TYR A 154 8.32 3.77 -6.20
N PRO A 155 9.46 3.05 -6.39
CA PRO A 155 9.62 1.69 -5.88
C PRO A 155 9.74 1.60 -4.36
N SER A 156 9.99 2.73 -3.67
CA SER A 156 9.93 2.81 -2.21
C SER A 156 9.33 4.14 -1.74
N PHE A 157 8.99 4.19 -0.45
CA PHE A 157 8.50 5.42 0.18
C PHE A 157 9.52 6.57 0.13
N LYS A 158 10.83 6.26 0.05
CA LYS A 158 11.89 7.27 0.03
C LYS A 158 11.83 8.11 -1.24
N GLU A 159 11.71 7.46 -2.40
CA GLU A 159 11.54 8.15 -3.68
C GLU A 159 10.23 8.96 -3.69
N GLY A 160 9.12 8.32 -3.31
CA GLY A 160 7.82 8.96 -3.37
C GLY A 160 7.64 10.15 -2.43
N PHE A 161 8.23 10.12 -1.25
CA PHE A 161 8.25 11.30 -0.35
C PHE A 161 9.35 12.30 -0.70
N SER A 162 10.29 11.97 -1.59
CA SER A 162 11.32 12.91 -2.05
C SER A 162 10.83 13.79 -3.19
N ASP A 163 9.83 13.36 -3.93
CA ASP A 163 9.21 14.09 -5.05
C ASP A 163 8.11 15.05 -4.53
N ARG A 164 8.52 16.09 -3.78
CA ARG A 164 7.63 17.13 -3.22
C ARG A 164 7.97 18.50 -3.75
#